data_62b5c1f5ef3d2432c92e84f24f547886
#
_entry.id   62b5c1f5ef3d2432c92e84f24f547886
#
_cell.length_a   1.000
_cell.length_b   1.000
_cell.length_c   1.000
_cell.angle_alpha   90.00
_cell.angle_beta   90.00
_cell.angle_gamma   90.00
#
_symmetry.space_group_name_H-M   'P 1'
#
loop_
_entity.id
_entity.type
_entity.pdbx_description
1 polymer ?
#
loop_
_entity_poly.entity_id
_entity_poly.type
_entity_poly.pdbx_seq_one_letter_code
_entity_poly.pdbx_strand_id
1 'polypeptide(L)'
;MAFIAAFLPVFIYLEVVYSIDRFALISLRRLLHLVLCGLLAALICFFTFRLIPLNSQLSVIITPIFEELVKALPLIALAWRKKIVFFIDSVISGAAVGAGFCMVETLLDLFGGEPMGIGTAILRGLEVALLHMGCSAIIAAGLMFAVRIVERRRSQLKVRQKDVWIVLLLLLSSPMLHILHDAPFNHEISTFTSPVVQLVVVFALMTGLLVWTWNYDSRMIHRWMDRGLDKQLELILAIREGRFEQTPTGRYLLAVKDSFSPEVFFDLVCYVQLHIELLIAAKSRFMACEAGVEYKMDEERRRTLLSQHEEYRKLERRLGPTARMTVAPLLKFYPADRKALEDLVSSL
;
A
#
# COMPACT_ATOMS: atom_id res chain seq x y z
N MET A 1 20.58 27.17 9.73
CA MET A 1 19.17 27.56 9.46
C MET A 1 18.70 27.07 8.10
N ALA A 2 19.41 27.35 6.98
CA ALA A 2 19.02 26.85 5.64
C ALA A 2 18.90 25.32 5.58
N PHE A 3 19.76 24.61 6.31
CA PHE A 3 19.73 23.14 6.41
C PHE A 3 18.37 22.62 6.93
N ILE A 4 17.90 23.12 8.06
CA ILE A 4 16.59 22.74 8.64
C ILE A 4 15.46 23.15 7.69
N ALA A 5 15.58 24.33 7.06
CA ALA A 5 14.58 24.87 6.15
C ALA A 5 14.39 24.00 4.90
N ALA A 6 15.47 23.41 4.36
CA ALA A 6 15.40 22.53 3.18
C ALA A 6 14.67 21.20 3.47
N PHE A 7 14.74 20.67 4.68
CA PHE A 7 14.06 19.43 5.06
C PHE A 7 12.60 19.61 5.45
N LEU A 8 12.20 20.83 5.82
CA LEU A 8 10.84 21.11 6.29
C LEU A 8 9.75 20.67 5.29
N PRO A 9 9.86 20.95 3.97
CA PRO A 9 8.87 20.52 3.01
C PRO A 9 8.69 19.01 2.93
N VAL A 10 9.78 18.23 3.05
CA VAL A 10 9.75 16.76 3.03
C VAL A 10 8.89 16.22 4.17
N PHE A 11 9.13 16.72 5.40
CA PHE A 11 8.39 16.28 6.58
C PHE A 11 6.93 16.70 6.51
N ILE A 12 6.63 17.96 6.13
CA ILE A 12 5.25 18.43 5.99
C ILE A 12 4.52 17.59 4.95
N TYR A 13 5.12 17.35 3.79
CA TYR A 13 4.47 16.60 2.72
C TYR A 13 4.27 15.12 3.09
N LEU A 14 5.25 14.51 3.77
CA LEU A 14 5.13 13.14 4.27
C LEU A 14 4.01 13.02 5.31
N GLU A 15 3.89 13.99 6.23
CA GLU A 15 2.82 14.06 7.22
C GLU A 15 1.44 14.22 6.54
N VAL A 16 1.33 15.12 5.55
CA VAL A 16 0.09 15.29 4.78
C VAL A 16 -0.30 13.99 4.10
N VAL A 17 0.63 13.32 3.40
CA VAL A 17 0.34 12.07 2.71
C VAL A 17 -0.01 10.95 3.71
N TYR A 18 0.65 10.90 4.87
CA TYR A 18 0.34 9.93 5.92
C TYR A 18 -1.01 10.19 6.59
N SER A 19 -1.38 11.45 6.82
CA SER A 19 -2.67 11.83 7.43
C SER A 19 -3.88 11.46 6.57
N ILE A 20 -3.68 11.23 5.27
CA ILE A 20 -4.72 10.74 4.35
C ILE A 20 -5.05 9.25 4.62
N ASP A 21 -4.20 8.51 5.33
CA ASP A 21 -4.47 7.11 5.71
C ASP A 21 -5.56 6.99 6.78
N ARG A 22 -6.79 7.37 6.40
CA ARG A 22 -7.97 7.32 7.27
C ARG A 22 -8.27 5.93 7.83
N PHE A 23 -7.86 4.89 7.14
CA PHE A 23 -8.11 3.51 7.53
C PHE A 23 -6.97 2.90 8.36
N ALA A 24 -5.95 3.70 8.72
CA ALA A 24 -4.75 3.26 9.43
C ALA A 24 -4.11 2.00 8.82
N LEU A 25 -3.97 2.00 7.48
CA LEU A 25 -3.44 0.87 6.71
C LEU A 25 -1.93 0.72 6.85
N ILE A 26 -1.23 1.81 7.18
CA ILE A 26 0.23 1.84 7.31
C ILE A 26 0.60 2.22 8.73
N SER A 27 1.29 1.32 9.43
CA SER A 27 1.86 1.67 10.73
C SER A 27 3.06 2.61 10.58
N LEU A 28 3.25 3.51 11.55
CA LEU A 28 4.41 4.41 11.59
C LEU A 28 5.73 3.64 11.46
N ARG A 29 5.83 2.47 12.08
CA ARG A 29 7.01 1.60 11.96
C ARG A 29 7.28 1.20 10.51
N ARG A 30 6.25 0.84 9.74
CA ARG A 30 6.39 0.52 8.31
C ARG A 30 6.80 1.75 7.51
N LEU A 31 6.19 2.91 7.78
CA LEU A 31 6.54 4.18 7.14
C LEU A 31 8.03 4.48 7.32
N LEU A 32 8.54 4.42 8.56
CA LEU A 32 9.95 4.66 8.87
C LEU A 32 10.89 3.66 8.16
N HIS A 33 10.53 2.39 8.07
CA HIS A 33 11.32 1.42 7.31
C HIS A 33 11.38 1.75 5.80
N LEU A 34 10.29 2.28 5.23
CA LEU A 34 10.26 2.68 3.83
C LEU A 34 11.10 3.92 3.57
N VAL A 35 11.05 4.90 4.47
CA VAL A 35 11.96 6.06 4.44
C VAL A 35 13.42 5.59 4.49
N LEU A 36 13.75 4.66 5.38
CA LEU A 36 15.11 4.09 5.44
C LEU A 36 15.49 3.36 4.14
N CYS A 37 14.58 2.63 3.51
CA CYS A 37 14.83 2.03 2.21
C CYS A 37 15.12 3.09 1.14
N GLY A 38 14.42 4.23 1.17
CA GLY A 38 14.67 5.37 0.29
C GLY A 38 16.05 6.00 0.49
N LEU A 39 16.46 6.21 1.76
CA LEU A 39 17.81 6.66 2.10
C LEU A 39 18.88 5.72 1.51
N LEU A 40 18.71 4.42 1.70
CA LEU A 40 19.64 3.42 1.16
C LEU A 40 19.65 3.41 -0.37
N ALA A 41 18.50 3.58 -1.02
CA ALA A 41 18.40 3.67 -2.47
C ALA A 41 19.22 4.85 -3.02
N ALA A 42 19.11 6.03 -2.39
CA ALA A 42 19.88 7.21 -2.77
C ALA A 42 21.40 7.00 -2.61
N LEU A 43 21.82 6.38 -1.51
CA LEU A 43 23.23 6.05 -1.29
C LEU A 43 23.75 5.06 -2.35
N ILE A 44 22.95 4.05 -2.70
CA ILE A 44 23.31 3.10 -3.78
C ILE A 44 23.50 3.85 -5.10
N CYS A 45 22.59 4.73 -5.47
CA CYS A 45 22.71 5.54 -6.69
C CYS A 45 23.96 6.44 -6.65
N PHE A 46 24.15 7.16 -5.55
CA PHE A 46 25.31 8.03 -5.37
C PHE A 46 26.64 7.28 -5.56
N PHE A 47 26.82 6.14 -4.88
CA PHE A 47 28.05 5.36 -5.02
C PHE A 47 28.20 4.74 -6.40
N THR A 48 27.09 4.29 -7.02
CA THR A 48 27.11 3.71 -8.36
C THR A 48 27.63 4.73 -9.39
N PHE A 49 27.08 5.94 -9.41
CA PHE A 49 27.49 6.97 -10.37
C PHE A 49 28.83 7.61 -10.02
N ARG A 50 29.30 7.49 -8.77
CA ARG A 50 30.66 7.86 -8.38
C ARG A 50 31.68 6.87 -8.89
N LEU A 51 31.34 5.57 -8.99
CA LEU A 51 32.22 4.51 -9.49
C LEU A 51 32.17 4.38 -11.03
N ILE A 52 31.00 4.65 -11.62
CA ILE A 52 30.76 4.52 -13.08
C ILE A 52 30.31 5.89 -13.59
N PRO A 53 31.25 6.83 -13.81
CA PRO A 53 30.89 8.16 -14.28
C PRO A 53 30.33 8.10 -15.69
N LEU A 54 29.16 8.69 -15.89
CA LEU A 54 28.52 8.85 -17.19
C LEU A 54 28.93 10.17 -17.83
N ASN A 55 28.91 10.24 -19.16
CA ASN A 55 29.02 11.52 -19.83
C ASN A 55 27.75 12.37 -19.59
N SER A 56 27.85 13.69 -19.71
CA SER A 56 26.79 14.63 -19.40
C SER A 56 25.46 14.37 -20.13
N GLN A 57 25.51 13.93 -21.39
CA GLN A 57 24.31 13.66 -22.16
C GLN A 57 23.61 12.37 -21.76
N LEU A 58 24.38 11.31 -21.48
CA LEU A 58 23.81 10.03 -21.03
C LEU A 58 23.31 10.11 -19.57
N SER A 59 23.98 10.89 -18.74
CA SER A 59 23.62 11.04 -17.32
C SER A 59 22.19 11.57 -17.16
N VAL A 60 21.77 12.56 -17.94
CA VAL A 60 20.42 13.15 -17.90
C VAL A 60 19.30 12.11 -18.12
N ILE A 61 19.57 11.04 -18.85
CA ILE A 61 18.57 9.99 -19.13
C ILE A 61 18.77 8.78 -18.23
N ILE A 62 20.01 8.31 -18.09
CA ILE A 62 20.29 7.04 -17.38
C ILE A 62 20.13 7.19 -15.87
N THR A 63 20.56 8.34 -15.30
CA THR A 63 20.49 8.56 -13.86
C THR A 63 19.05 8.51 -13.34
N PRO A 64 18.07 9.29 -13.87
CA PRO A 64 16.68 9.22 -13.42
C PRO A 64 16.06 7.84 -13.59
N ILE A 65 16.33 7.15 -14.70
CA ILE A 65 15.80 5.79 -14.91
C ILE A 65 16.34 4.83 -13.85
N PHE A 66 17.64 4.87 -13.59
CA PHE A 66 18.27 4.00 -12.59
C PHE A 66 17.76 4.30 -11.18
N GLU A 67 17.61 5.56 -10.82
CA GLU A 67 17.09 5.98 -9.52
C GLU A 67 15.66 5.49 -9.30
N GLU A 68 14.78 5.66 -10.31
CA GLU A 68 13.41 5.15 -10.22
C GLU A 68 13.36 3.62 -10.12
N LEU A 69 14.26 2.91 -10.81
CA LEU A 69 14.37 1.45 -10.71
C LEU A 69 14.81 1.02 -9.29
N VAL A 70 15.81 1.66 -8.71
CA VAL A 70 16.30 1.34 -7.36
C VAL A 70 15.24 1.64 -6.32
N LYS A 71 14.54 2.78 -6.43
CA LYS A 71 13.41 3.14 -5.55
C LYS A 71 12.23 2.17 -5.69
N ALA A 72 12.02 1.56 -6.85
CA ALA A 72 10.97 0.57 -7.06
C ALA A 72 11.24 -0.77 -6.33
N LEU A 73 12.49 -1.15 -6.05
CA LEU A 73 12.83 -2.46 -5.46
C LEU A 73 12.10 -2.74 -4.13
N PRO A 74 12.12 -1.85 -3.11
CA PRO A 74 11.38 -2.10 -1.86
C PRO A 74 9.86 -2.17 -2.08
N LEU A 75 9.32 -1.42 -3.05
CA LEU A 75 7.90 -1.44 -3.39
C LEU A 75 7.50 -2.76 -4.07
N ILE A 76 8.34 -3.27 -4.97
CA ILE A 76 8.17 -4.60 -5.59
C ILE A 76 8.19 -5.69 -4.52
N ALA A 77 9.13 -5.62 -3.56
CA ALA A 77 9.22 -6.59 -2.47
C ALA A 77 7.96 -6.58 -1.58
N LEU A 78 7.39 -5.41 -1.29
CA LEU A 78 6.13 -5.28 -0.56
C LEU A 78 4.94 -5.83 -1.35
N ALA A 79 4.87 -5.51 -2.64
CA ALA A 79 3.82 -5.98 -3.53
C ALA A 79 3.86 -7.52 -3.65
N TRP A 80 5.05 -8.10 -3.82
CA TRP A 80 5.24 -9.55 -3.89
C TRP A 80 4.85 -10.28 -2.60
N ARG A 81 5.17 -9.68 -1.44
CA ARG A 81 4.77 -10.19 -0.12
C ARG A 81 3.29 -9.96 0.20
N LYS A 82 2.51 -9.39 -0.73
CA LYS A 82 1.09 -9.05 -0.59
C LYS A 82 0.79 -8.14 0.63
N LYS A 83 1.75 -7.32 0.99
CA LYS A 83 1.60 -6.36 2.10
C LYS A 83 0.95 -5.05 1.67
N ILE A 84 0.82 -4.80 0.37
CA ILE A 84 0.09 -3.70 -0.22
C ILE A 84 -1.21 -4.28 -0.81
N VAL A 85 -2.36 -3.78 -0.36
CA VAL A 85 -3.68 -4.26 -0.77
C VAL A 85 -4.52 -3.14 -1.39
N PHE A 86 -4.37 -1.93 -0.90
CA PHE A 86 -5.10 -0.75 -1.34
C PHE A 86 -4.19 0.18 -2.16
N PHE A 87 -4.80 0.98 -3.05
CA PHE A 87 -4.02 1.93 -3.84
C PHE A 87 -3.44 3.03 -2.98
N ILE A 88 -4.21 3.54 -2.02
CA ILE A 88 -3.73 4.57 -1.10
C ILE A 88 -2.51 4.07 -0.29
N ASP A 89 -2.55 2.84 0.18
CA ASP A 89 -1.44 2.15 0.86
C ASP A 89 -0.18 2.11 -0.04
N SER A 90 -0.36 1.85 -1.35
CA SER A 90 0.75 1.85 -2.29
C SER A 90 1.33 3.25 -2.50
N VAL A 91 0.49 4.26 -2.66
CA VAL A 91 0.90 5.65 -2.89
C VAL A 91 1.65 6.21 -1.68
N ILE A 92 1.14 5.98 -0.45
CA ILE A 92 1.82 6.39 0.78
C ILE A 92 3.17 5.67 0.92
N SER A 93 3.22 4.36 0.60
CA SER A 93 4.47 3.59 0.64
C SER A 93 5.50 4.13 -0.36
N GLY A 94 5.06 4.47 -1.57
CA GLY A 94 5.91 5.08 -2.59
C GLY A 94 6.42 6.45 -2.16
N ALA A 95 5.54 7.31 -1.66
CA ALA A 95 5.91 8.63 -1.15
C ALA A 95 6.93 8.53 0.00
N ALA A 96 6.81 7.55 0.90
CA ALA A 96 7.76 7.33 1.97
C ALA A 96 9.16 6.93 1.47
N VAL A 97 9.24 6.06 0.43
CA VAL A 97 10.53 5.74 -0.22
C VAL A 97 11.11 6.98 -0.89
N GLY A 98 10.29 7.74 -1.63
CA GLY A 98 10.72 8.99 -2.25
C GLY A 98 11.19 10.03 -1.23
N ALA A 99 10.52 10.14 -0.06
CA ALA A 99 10.94 11.02 1.03
C ALA A 99 12.33 10.68 1.54
N GLY A 100 12.62 9.41 1.77
CA GLY A 100 13.97 8.97 2.17
C GLY A 100 15.02 9.28 1.11
N PHE A 101 14.71 9.08 -0.17
CA PHE A 101 15.59 9.37 -1.28
C PHE A 101 15.94 10.87 -1.35
N CYS A 102 14.92 11.71 -1.37
CA CYS A 102 15.13 13.16 -1.47
C CYS A 102 15.86 13.76 -0.27
N MET A 103 15.79 13.15 0.91
CA MET A 103 16.58 13.59 2.07
C MET A 103 18.09 13.52 1.80
N VAL A 104 18.57 12.45 1.17
CA VAL A 104 20.00 12.30 0.84
C VAL A 104 20.37 13.28 -0.27
N GLU A 105 19.56 13.42 -1.30
CA GLU A 105 19.84 14.36 -2.39
C GLU A 105 19.89 15.80 -1.91
N THR A 106 18.88 16.23 -1.13
CA THR A 106 18.89 17.56 -0.49
C THR A 106 20.15 17.76 0.35
N LEU A 107 20.61 16.73 1.05
CA LEU A 107 21.84 16.78 1.83
C LEU A 107 23.06 17.00 0.93
N LEU A 108 23.17 16.25 -0.15
CA LEU A 108 24.26 16.36 -1.11
C LEU A 108 24.28 17.73 -1.78
N ASP A 109 23.12 18.28 -2.15
CA ASP A 109 22.98 19.63 -2.72
C ASP A 109 23.47 20.72 -1.73
N LEU A 110 23.12 20.57 -0.45
CA LEU A 110 23.52 21.53 0.58
C LEU A 110 25.03 21.50 0.88
N PHE A 111 25.69 20.35 0.74
CA PHE A 111 27.14 20.20 0.95
C PHE A 111 27.97 20.44 -0.30
N GLY A 112 27.42 20.16 -1.49
CA GLY A 112 28.14 20.28 -2.77
C GLY A 112 27.89 21.57 -3.53
N GLY A 113 26.83 22.32 -3.15
CA GLY A 113 26.43 23.55 -3.83
C GLY A 113 26.91 24.86 -3.19
N GLU A 114 26.59 25.97 -3.85
CA GLU A 114 26.81 27.32 -3.30
C GLU A 114 25.92 27.55 -2.07
N PRO A 115 26.35 28.39 -1.10
CA PRO A 115 25.56 28.71 0.08
C PRO A 115 24.18 29.26 -0.30
N MET A 116 23.12 28.57 0.11
CA MET A 116 21.74 28.95 -0.20
C MET A 116 21.14 29.81 0.91
N GLY A 117 20.36 30.84 0.53
CA GLY A 117 19.46 31.54 1.44
C GLY A 117 18.32 30.63 1.92
N ILE A 118 17.68 31.00 3.06
CA ILE A 118 16.60 30.19 3.66
C ILE A 118 15.45 29.96 2.66
N GLY A 119 15.01 31.00 1.96
CA GLY A 119 13.91 30.89 0.97
C GLY A 119 14.25 29.95 -0.18
N THR A 120 15.46 30.06 -0.73
CA THR A 120 15.95 29.17 -1.80
C THR A 120 16.04 27.72 -1.32
N ALA A 121 16.52 27.50 -0.09
CA ALA A 121 16.60 26.17 0.51
C ALA A 121 15.21 25.51 0.70
N ILE A 122 14.19 26.28 1.10
CA ILE A 122 12.82 25.80 1.21
C ILE A 122 12.28 25.42 -0.19
N LEU A 123 12.44 26.29 -1.19
CA LEU A 123 11.94 26.04 -2.55
C LEU A 123 12.63 24.80 -3.16
N ARG A 124 13.94 24.67 -3.03
CA ARG A 124 14.68 23.50 -3.50
C ARG A 124 14.24 22.23 -2.78
N GLY A 125 14.10 22.28 -1.46
CA GLY A 125 13.60 21.15 -0.69
C GLY A 125 12.18 20.74 -1.08
N LEU A 126 11.31 21.69 -1.39
CA LEU A 126 9.94 21.42 -1.87
C LEU A 126 9.96 20.78 -3.26
N GLU A 127 10.76 21.31 -4.18
CA GLU A 127 10.92 20.81 -5.54
C GLU A 127 11.38 19.35 -5.55
N VAL A 128 12.48 19.05 -4.86
CA VAL A 128 13.05 17.71 -4.74
C VAL A 128 12.10 16.74 -4.03
N ALA A 129 11.42 17.20 -2.95
CA ALA A 129 10.44 16.39 -2.25
C ALA A 129 9.26 15.99 -3.15
N LEU A 130 8.64 16.95 -3.83
CA LEU A 130 7.52 16.69 -4.71
C LEU A 130 7.90 15.76 -5.86
N LEU A 131 9.08 15.96 -6.46
CA LEU A 131 9.56 15.13 -7.55
C LEU A 131 9.72 13.67 -7.10
N HIS A 132 10.59 13.40 -6.11
CA HIS A 132 10.91 12.02 -5.72
C HIS A 132 9.76 11.31 -5.03
N MET A 133 9.04 12.00 -4.14
CA MET A 133 7.85 11.42 -3.50
C MET A 133 6.75 11.17 -4.52
N GLY A 134 6.55 12.08 -5.49
CA GLY A 134 5.58 11.95 -6.56
C GLY A 134 5.92 10.80 -7.51
N CYS A 135 7.13 10.76 -8.04
CA CYS A 135 7.60 9.70 -8.93
C CYS A 135 7.48 8.31 -8.29
N SER A 136 7.96 8.17 -7.06
CA SER A 136 7.87 6.89 -6.34
C SER A 136 6.43 6.49 -6.02
N ALA A 137 5.53 7.43 -5.73
CA ALA A 137 4.11 7.17 -5.54
C ALA A 137 3.40 6.71 -6.83
N ILE A 138 3.74 7.30 -7.97
CA ILE A 138 3.23 6.91 -9.29
C ILE A 138 3.67 5.47 -9.62
N ILE A 139 4.95 5.13 -9.42
CA ILE A 139 5.45 3.76 -9.59
C ILE A 139 4.70 2.78 -8.69
N ALA A 140 4.54 3.12 -7.41
CA ALA A 140 3.84 2.26 -6.46
C ALA A 140 2.39 1.99 -6.89
N ALA A 141 1.68 3.01 -7.38
CA ALA A 141 0.35 2.85 -7.95
C ALA A 141 0.36 1.93 -9.19
N GLY A 142 1.32 2.11 -10.09
CA GLY A 142 1.51 1.24 -11.27
C GLY A 142 1.76 -0.22 -10.89
N LEU A 143 2.63 -0.47 -9.90
CA LEU A 143 2.90 -1.80 -9.36
C LEU A 143 1.64 -2.44 -8.75
N MET A 144 0.82 -1.66 -8.05
CA MET A 144 -0.45 -2.16 -7.49
C MET A 144 -1.43 -2.58 -8.60
N PHE A 145 -1.53 -1.83 -9.70
CA PHE A 145 -2.30 -2.26 -10.86
C PHE A 145 -1.74 -3.54 -11.48
N ALA A 146 -0.42 -3.67 -11.60
CA ALA A 146 0.23 -4.88 -12.11
C ALA A 146 -0.10 -6.11 -11.23
N VAL A 147 -0.02 -5.98 -9.91
CA VAL A 147 -0.41 -7.04 -8.97
C VAL A 147 -1.86 -7.46 -9.18
N ARG A 148 -2.78 -6.51 -9.32
CA ARG A 148 -4.21 -6.81 -9.58
C ARG A 148 -4.44 -7.52 -10.92
N ILE A 149 -3.66 -7.18 -11.95
CA ILE A 149 -3.72 -7.91 -13.23
C ILE A 149 -3.28 -9.35 -13.04
N VAL A 150 -2.17 -9.58 -12.32
CA VAL A 150 -1.67 -10.94 -12.03
C VAL A 150 -2.69 -11.74 -11.22
N GLU A 151 -3.31 -11.14 -10.20
CA GLU A 151 -4.34 -11.81 -9.40
C GLU A 151 -5.59 -12.15 -10.23
N ARG A 152 -6.04 -11.25 -11.11
CA ARG A 152 -7.14 -11.53 -12.05
C ARG A 152 -6.81 -12.69 -12.96
N ARG A 153 -5.59 -12.76 -13.51
CA ARG A 153 -5.15 -13.90 -14.35
C ARG A 153 -5.15 -15.21 -13.57
N ARG A 154 -4.62 -15.20 -12.34
CA ARG A 154 -4.61 -16.40 -11.47
C ARG A 154 -6.03 -16.89 -11.14
N SER A 155 -6.99 -15.98 -11.00
CA SER A 155 -8.41 -16.28 -10.75
C SER A 155 -9.19 -16.56 -12.03
N GLN A 156 -8.53 -16.75 -13.18
CA GLN A 156 -9.13 -16.98 -14.50
C GLN A 156 -10.12 -15.88 -14.94
N LEU A 157 -10.01 -14.68 -14.34
CA LEU A 157 -10.83 -13.53 -14.70
C LEU A 157 -10.22 -12.82 -15.92
N LYS A 158 -11.10 -12.30 -16.79
CA LYS A 158 -10.67 -11.54 -17.98
C LYS A 158 -9.91 -10.27 -17.56
N VAL A 159 -8.68 -10.16 -18.05
CA VAL A 159 -7.88 -8.92 -17.92
C VAL A 159 -8.33 -7.96 -19.01
N ARG A 160 -8.65 -6.73 -18.63
CA ARG A 160 -9.03 -5.69 -19.60
C ARG A 160 -7.76 -5.03 -20.14
N GLN A 161 -7.71 -4.86 -21.44
CA GLN A 161 -6.55 -4.24 -22.12
C GLN A 161 -6.23 -2.84 -21.55
N LYS A 162 -7.25 -2.07 -21.20
CA LYS A 162 -7.05 -0.76 -20.56
C LYS A 162 -6.27 -0.81 -19.24
N ASP A 163 -6.42 -1.90 -18.46
CA ASP A 163 -5.71 -2.04 -17.18
C ASP A 163 -4.20 -2.20 -17.45
N VAL A 164 -3.81 -2.87 -18.55
CA VAL A 164 -2.41 -3.00 -18.98
C VAL A 164 -1.84 -1.65 -19.43
N TRP A 165 -2.60 -0.87 -20.21
CA TRP A 165 -2.18 0.47 -20.61
C TRP A 165 -2.00 1.42 -19.44
N ILE A 166 -2.85 1.33 -18.40
CA ILE A 166 -2.70 2.12 -17.18
C ILE A 166 -1.37 1.77 -16.47
N VAL A 167 -1.02 0.47 -16.37
CA VAL A 167 0.26 0.05 -15.78
C VAL A 167 1.43 0.64 -16.56
N LEU A 168 1.43 0.51 -17.88
CA LEU A 168 2.50 1.04 -18.72
C LEU A 168 2.61 2.56 -18.59
N LEU A 169 1.48 3.27 -18.62
CA LEU A 169 1.45 4.72 -18.46
C LEU A 169 2.05 5.16 -17.12
N LEU A 170 1.64 4.54 -16.00
CA LEU A 170 2.15 4.91 -14.69
C LEU A 170 3.63 4.58 -14.52
N LEU A 171 4.08 3.40 -14.96
CA LEU A 171 5.47 3.00 -14.81
C LEU A 171 6.43 3.80 -15.70
N LEU A 172 5.98 4.24 -16.89
CA LEU A 172 6.81 5.03 -17.80
C LEU A 172 6.75 6.54 -17.50
N SER A 173 5.63 7.03 -16.95
CA SER A 173 5.48 8.46 -16.64
C SER A 173 6.43 8.93 -15.53
N SER A 174 6.75 8.08 -14.56
CA SER A 174 7.63 8.45 -13.46
C SER A 174 9.06 8.77 -13.93
N PRO A 175 9.80 7.88 -14.58
CA PRO A 175 11.13 8.22 -15.07
C PRO A 175 11.09 9.34 -16.13
N MET A 176 9.99 9.45 -16.91
CA MET A 176 9.84 10.53 -17.88
C MET A 176 9.72 11.90 -17.21
N LEU A 177 8.92 12.00 -16.12
CA LEU A 177 8.82 13.24 -15.33
C LEU A 177 10.15 13.61 -14.70
N HIS A 178 10.91 12.63 -14.23
CA HIS A 178 12.21 12.84 -13.62
C HIS A 178 13.24 13.30 -14.67
N ILE A 179 13.31 12.64 -15.84
CA ILE A 179 14.17 13.06 -16.96
C ILE A 179 13.80 14.50 -17.40
N LEU A 180 12.51 14.81 -17.47
CA LEU A 180 12.06 16.15 -17.87
C LEU A 180 12.49 17.21 -16.86
N HIS A 181 12.55 16.86 -15.56
CA HIS A 181 13.04 17.75 -14.52
C HIS A 181 14.55 18.01 -14.65
N ASP A 182 15.35 16.97 -14.91
CA ASP A 182 16.81 17.04 -14.96
C ASP A 182 17.34 17.52 -16.29
N ALA A 183 16.53 17.47 -17.36
CA ALA A 183 16.95 17.89 -18.68
C ALA A 183 17.20 19.40 -18.74
N PRO A 184 18.42 19.85 -19.11
CA PRO A 184 18.69 21.25 -19.37
C PRO A 184 18.01 21.66 -20.67
N PHE A 185 16.76 22.11 -20.59
CA PHE A 185 16.09 22.68 -21.75
C PHE A 185 16.76 23.99 -22.16
N ASN A 186 17.17 24.10 -23.44
CA ASN A 186 17.74 25.30 -23.99
C ASN A 186 16.87 26.53 -23.64
N HIS A 187 17.51 27.62 -23.27
CA HIS A 187 16.91 28.88 -22.81
C HIS A 187 15.85 29.51 -23.76
N GLU A 188 15.67 28.99 -24.97
CA GLU A 188 14.74 29.51 -25.96
C GLU A 188 13.29 28.97 -25.81
N ILE A 189 13.04 27.92 -25.01
CA ILE A 189 11.67 27.39 -24.73
C ILE A 189 11.30 27.69 -23.27
N SER A 190 11.49 28.92 -22.84
CA SER A 190 11.55 29.32 -21.43
C SER A 190 10.22 29.29 -20.64
N THR A 191 9.07 29.12 -21.25
CA THR A 191 7.78 29.20 -20.56
C THR A 191 7.29 27.86 -19.99
N PHE A 192 7.60 26.73 -20.62
CA PHE A 192 7.20 25.40 -20.16
C PHE A 192 8.23 24.73 -19.22
N THR A 193 9.45 25.25 -19.15
CA THR A 193 10.57 24.70 -18.40
C THR A 193 10.90 25.47 -17.12
N SER A 194 10.11 26.48 -16.79
CA SER A 194 10.25 27.18 -15.50
C SER A 194 10.10 26.18 -14.35
N PRO A 195 11.02 26.15 -13.38
CA PRO A 195 10.92 25.30 -12.19
C PRO A 195 9.55 25.40 -11.50
N VAL A 196 8.93 26.58 -11.51
CA VAL A 196 7.60 26.81 -10.96
C VAL A 196 6.53 26.03 -11.72
N VAL A 197 6.59 25.97 -13.06
CA VAL A 197 5.63 25.23 -13.88
C VAL A 197 5.78 23.73 -13.63
N GLN A 198 6.99 23.21 -13.57
CA GLN A 198 7.27 21.82 -13.25
C GLN A 198 6.75 21.45 -11.86
N LEU A 199 7.02 22.29 -10.86
CA LEU A 199 6.51 22.13 -9.49
C LEU A 199 4.97 22.07 -9.47
N VAL A 200 4.29 22.97 -10.17
CA VAL A 200 2.81 23.00 -10.26
C VAL A 200 2.29 21.74 -10.95
N VAL A 201 2.93 21.30 -12.04
CA VAL A 201 2.53 20.08 -12.76
C VAL A 201 2.68 18.84 -11.90
N VAL A 202 3.84 18.65 -11.24
CA VAL A 202 4.07 17.50 -10.38
C VAL A 202 3.11 17.51 -9.17
N PHE A 203 2.90 18.68 -8.58
CA PHE A 203 1.94 18.84 -7.47
C PHE A 203 0.51 18.51 -7.91
N ALA A 204 0.07 18.98 -9.08
CA ALA A 204 -1.25 18.70 -9.62
C ALA A 204 -1.44 17.20 -9.94
N LEU A 205 -0.44 16.58 -10.55
CA LEU A 205 -0.44 15.12 -10.83
C LEU A 205 -0.50 14.31 -9.53
N MET A 206 0.28 14.69 -8.52
CA MET A 206 0.31 14.01 -7.23
C MET A 206 -1.00 14.16 -6.48
N THR A 207 -1.55 15.38 -6.44
CA THR A 207 -2.86 15.64 -5.83
C THR A 207 -3.96 14.87 -6.57
N GLY A 208 -3.94 14.88 -7.90
CA GLY A 208 -4.87 14.12 -8.72
C GLY A 208 -4.78 12.62 -8.46
N LEU A 209 -3.56 12.07 -8.34
CA LEU A 209 -3.33 10.67 -8.01
C LEU A 209 -3.87 10.32 -6.62
N LEU A 210 -3.60 11.15 -5.61
CA LEU A 210 -4.09 10.96 -4.24
C LEU A 210 -5.62 11.00 -4.18
N VAL A 211 -6.27 12.00 -4.80
CA VAL A 211 -7.73 12.11 -4.84
C VAL A 211 -8.34 10.93 -5.59
N TRP A 212 -7.73 10.52 -6.70
CA TRP A 212 -8.23 9.40 -7.49
C TRP A 212 -8.10 8.06 -6.73
N THR A 213 -6.94 7.79 -6.12
CA THR A 213 -6.72 6.57 -5.33
C THR A 213 -7.62 6.53 -4.10
N TRP A 214 -7.79 7.66 -3.42
CA TRP A 214 -8.72 7.82 -2.32
C TRP A 214 -10.16 7.44 -2.71
N ASN A 215 -10.68 8.08 -3.77
CA ASN A 215 -12.04 7.81 -4.25
C ASN A 215 -12.22 6.37 -4.74
N TYR A 216 -11.17 5.79 -5.33
CA TYR A 216 -11.21 4.42 -5.79
C TYR A 216 -11.24 3.42 -4.62
N ASP A 217 -10.34 3.60 -3.64
CA ASP A 217 -10.23 2.72 -2.49
C ASP A 217 -11.42 2.88 -1.55
N SER A 218 -11.90 4.10 -1.30
CA SER A 218 -13.11 4.34 -0.51
C SER A 218 -14.29 3.56 -1.08
N ARG A 219 -14.56 3.67 -2.39
CA ARG A 219 -15.62 2.89 -3.05
C ARG A 219 -15.39 1.39 -3.01
N MET A 220 -14.13 0.95 -3.00
CA MET A 220 -13.79 -0.47 -2.92
C MET A 220 -13.97 -0.99 -1.50
N ILE A 221 -13.55 -0.23 -0.48
CA ILE A 221 -13.69 -0.57 0.93
C ILE A 221 -15.16 -0.62 1.33
N HIS A 222 -15.97 0.37 0.93
CA HIS A 222 -17.42 0.34 1.15
C HIS A 222 -18.04 -0.91 0.57
N ARG A 223 -17.78 -1.21 -0.71
CA ARG A 223 -18.25 -2.44 -1.35
C ARG A 223 -17.74 -3.72 -0.70
N TRP A 224 -16.56 -3.69 -0.11
CA TRP A 224 -16.00 -4.81 0.64
C TRP A 224 -16.67 -4.95 2.02
N MET A 225 -16.91 -3.86 2.72
CA MET A 225 -17.64 -3.87 4.00
C MET A 225 -19.08 -4.36 3.82
N ASP A 226 -19.79 -3.85 2.82
CA ASP A 226 -21.18 -4.24 2.52
C ASP A 226 -21.29 -5.69 2.07
N ARG A 227 -20.27 -6.17 1.32
CA ARG A 227 -20.28 -7.54 0.79
C ARG A 227 -20.15 -8.56 1.90
N GLY A 228 -21.25 -9.25 2.12
CA GLY A 228 -21.30 -10.42 2.97
C GLY A 228 -21.38 -10.14 4.46
N LEU A 229 -21.38 -8.87 4.91
CA LEU A 229 -21.59 -8.58 6.33
C LEU A 229 -22.93 -9.13 6.82
N ASP A 230 -24.02 -8.87 6.08
CA ASP A 230 -25.35 -9.40 6.40
C ASP A 230 -25.35 -10.93 6.43
N LYS A 231 -24.74 -11.57 5.42
CA LYS A 231 -24.63 -13.04 5.36
C LYS A 231 -23.74 -13.61 6.46
N GLN A 232 -22.68 -12.90 6.84
CA GLN A 232 -21.77 -13.29 7.91
C GLN A 232 -22.48 -13.18 9.27
N LEU A 233 -23.23 -12.10 9.48
CA LEU A 233 -24.02 -11.88 10.68
C LEU A 233 -25.15 -12.90 10.79
N GLU A 234 -25.88 -13.12 9.70
CA GLU A 234 -26.94 -14.17 9.63
C GLU A 234 -26.37 -15.55 9.96
N LEU A 235 -25.19 -15.88 9.43
CA LEU A 235 -24.54 -17.16 9.70
C LEU A 235 -24.14 -17.31 11.19
N ILE A 236 -23.57 -16.28 11.81
CA ILE A 236 -23.25 -16.32 13.25
C ILE A 236 -24.52 -16.45 14.10
N LEU A 237 -25.57 -15.71 13.76
CA LEU A 237 -26.85 -15.82 14.46
C LEU A 237 -27.43 -17.23 14.31
N ALA A 238 -27.39 -17.79 13.10
CA ALA A 238 -27.84 -19.16 12.86
C ALA A 238 -27.01 -20.21 13.63
N ILE A 239 -25.70 -20.02 13.78
CA ILE A 239 -24.84 -20.88 14.62
C ILE A 239 -25.26 -20.77 16.10
N ARG A 240 -25.44 -19.55 16.61
CA ARG A 240 -25.83 -19.33 18.02
C ARG A 240 -27.22 -19.89 18.36
N GLU A 241 -28.13 -19.84 17.39
CA GLU A 241 -29.50 -20.33 17.54
C GLU A 241 -29.64 -21.84 17.21
N GLY A 242 -28.57 -22.54 16.92
CA GLY A 242 -28.57 -23.96 16.53
C GLY A 242 -29.22 -24.25 15.19
N ARG A 243 -29.42 -23.24 14.34
CA ARG A 243 -30.04 -23.36 13.00
C ARG A 243 -29.00 -23.40 11.87
N PHE A 244 -27.75 -23.72 12.19
CA PHE A 244 -26.63 -23.71 11.25
C PHE A 244 -26.90 -24.60 10.01
N GLU A 245 -27.50 -25.79 10.21
CA GLU A 245 -27.81 -26.75 9.15
C GLU A 245 -28.78 -26.19 8.08
N GLN A 246 -29.60 -25.21 8.46
CA GLN A 246 -30.54 -24.57 7.55
C GLN A 246 -29.90 -23.54 6.62
N THR A 247 -28.68 -23.09 6.95
CA THR A 247 -27.93 -22.12 6.14
C THR A 247 -27.32 -22.79 4.92
N PRO A 248 -27.09 -22.04 3.81
CA PRO A 248 -26.35 -22.56 2.65
C PRO A 248 -24.94 -23.07 3.01
N THR A 249 -24.27 -22.39 3.94
CA THR A 249 -22.93 -22.78 4.43
C THR A 249 -23.00 -24.07 5.23
N GLY A 250 -23.98 -24.21 6.13
CA GLY A 250 -24.16 -25.43 6.91
C GLY A 250 -24.51 -26.63 6.02
N ARG A 251 -25.43 -26.47 5.07
CA ARG A 251 -25.76 -27.53 4.10
C ARG A 251 -24.54 -27.97 3.27
N TYR A 252 -23.72 -27.02 2.84
CA TYR A 252 -22.47 -27.35 2.11
C TYR A 252 -21.50 -28.15 3.01
N LEU A 253 -21.28 -27.71 4.25
CA LEU A 253 -20.40 -28.42 5.19
C LEU A 253 -20.92 -29.82 5.49
N LEU A 254 -22.22 -29.97 5.71
CA LEU A 254 -22.83 -31.29 5.92
C LEU A 254 -22.68 -32.21 4.72
N ALA A 255 -22.75 -31.66 3.48
CA ALA A 255 -22.57 -32.46 2.27
C ALA A 255 -21.13 -33.01 2.10
N VAL A 256 -20.14 -32.35 2.72
CA VAL A 256 -18.74 -32.80 2.70
C VAL A 256 -18.32 -33.53 3.96
N LYS A 257 -19.21 -33.70 4.93
CA LYS A 257 -18.93 -34.28 6.25
C LYS A 257 -18.28 -35.66 6.14
N ASP A 258 -18.83 -36.51 5.31
CA ASP A 258 -18.38 -37.90 5.16
C ASP A 258 -17.02 -38.03 4.45
N SER A 259 -16.48 -36.92 3.94
CA SER A 259 -15.15 -36.86 3.33
C SER A 259 -14.02 -36.65 4.34
N PHE A 260 -14.35 -36.43 5.62
CA PHE A 260 -13.41 -36.13 6.68
C PHE A 260 -13.67 -36.97 7.94
N SER A 261 -12.64 -37.18 8.76
CA SER A 261 -12.87 -37.75 10.09
C SER A 261 -13.69 -36.77 10.95
N PRO A 262 -14.43 -37.26 11.96
CA PRO A 262 -15.22 -36.41 12.85
C PRO A 262 -14.45 -35.27 13.47
N GLU A 263 -13.19 -35.49 13.86
CA GLU A 263 -12.31 -34.49 14.47
C GLU A 263 -11.96 -33.40 13.44
N VAL A 264 -11.57 -33.80 12.22
CA VAL A 264 -11.23 -32.84 11.16
C VAL A 264 -12.45 -32.04 10.74
N PHE A 265 -13.62 -32.67 10.68
CA PHE A 265 -14.86 -31.98 10.37
C PHE A 265 -15.22 -30.94 11.45
N PHE A 266 -15.09 -31.30 12.74
CA PHE A 266 -15.31 -30.37 13.84
C PHE A 266 -14.33 -29.19 13.77
N ASP A 267 -13.05 -29.45 13.59
CA ASP A 267 -12.03 -28.42 13.39
C ASP A 267 -12.36 -27.47 12.23
N LEU A 268 -12.92 -28.02 11.17
CA LEU A 268 -13.33 -27.29 9.97
C LEU A 268 -14.48 -26.32 10.23
N VAL A 269 -15.48 -26.75 11.01
CA VAL A 269 -16.59 -25.91 11.47
C VAL A 269 -16.09 -24.79 12.37
N CYS A 270 -15.25 -25.13 13.37
CA CYS A 270 -14.66 -24.13 14.27
C CYS A 270 -13.78 -23.11 13.50
N TYR A 271 -13.02 -23.57 12.51
CA TYR A 271 -12.22 -22.69 11.66
C TYR A 271 -13.05 -21.67 10.89
N VAL A 272 -14.17 -22.11 10.30
CA VAL A 272 -15.09 -21.23 9.57
C VAL A 272 -15.73 -20.22 10.53
N GLN A 273 -16.18 -20.66 11.71
CA GLN A 273 -16.78 -19.78 12.69
C GLN A 273 -15.80 -18.70 13.17
N LEU A 274 -14.60 -19.10 13.60
CA LEU A 274 -13.58 -18.15 14.08
C LEU A 274 -13.17 -17.17 13.00
N HIS A 275 -13.02 -17.64 11.74
CA HIS A 275 -12.73 -16.74 10.62
C HIS A 275 -13.77 -15.64 10.48
N ILE A 276 -15.05 -15.99 10.54
CA ILE A 276 -16.14 -15.04 10.38
C ILE A 276 -16.19 -14.07 11.55
N GLU A 277 -16.05 -14.54 12.79
CA GLU A 277 -16.06 -13.71 14.00
C GLU A 277 -14.91 -12.69 13.98
N LEU A 278 -13.70 -13.13 13.66
CA LEU A 278 -12.53 -12.25 13.54
C LEU A 278 -12.71 -11.24 12.40
N LEU A 279 -13.28 -11.67 11.27
CA LEU A 279 -13.50 -10.79 10.13
C LEU A 279 -14.56 -9.71 10.44
N ILE A 280 -15.63 -10.04 11.17
CA ILE A 280 -16.60 -9.06 11.63
C ILE A 280 -15.94 -8.04 12.58
N ALA A 281 -15.10 -8.50 13.51
CA ALA A 281 -14.36 -7.59 14.40
C ALA A 281 -13.42 -6.66 13.61
N ALA A 282 -12.73 -7.18 12.60
CA ALA A 282 -11.89 -6.39 11.72
C ALA A 282 -12.68 -5.35 10.92
N LYS A 283 -13.83 -5.75 10.35
CA LYS A 283 -14.72 -4.83 9.63
C LYS A 283 -15.27 -3.74 10.54
N SER A 284 -15.67 -4.09 11.78
CA SER A 284 -16.16 -3.12 12.77
C SER A 284 -15.08 -2.07 13.11
N ARG A 285 -13.81 -2.48 13.21
CA ARG A 285 -12.69 -1.54 13.40
C ARG A 285 -12.56 -0.59 12.21
N PHE A 286 -12.61 -1.10 10.98
CA PHE A 286 -12.55 -0.26 9.78
C PHE A 286 -13.70 0.75 9.71
N MET A 287 -14.93 0.32 10.06
CA MET A 287 -16.10 1.20 10.10
C MET A 287 -15.94 2.30 11.16
N ALA A 288 -15.41 1.99 12.33
CA ALA A 288 -15.13 2.98 13.37
C ALA A 288 -14.07 3.99 12.90
N CYS A 289 -12.95 3.53 12.31
CA CYS A 289 -11.92 4.40 11.75
C CYS A 289 -12.51 5.33 10.66
N GLU A 290 -13.36 4.79 9.78
CA GLU A 290 -14.01 5.58 8.73
C GLU A 290 -14.94 6.66 9.30
N ALA A 291 -15.69 6.31 10.34
CA ALA A 291 -16.57 7.25 11.02
C ALA A 291 -15.79 8.30 11.84
N GLY A 292 -14.47 8.21 11.95
CA GLY A 292 -13.65 9.06 12.80
C GLY A 292 -13.87 8.81 14.29
N VAL A 293 -14.39 7.62 14.64
CA VAL A 293 -14.66 7.20 16.02
C VAL A 293 -13.50 6.33 16.48
N GLU A 294 -12.97 6.63 17.67
CA GLU A 294 -11.97 5.78 18.29
C GLU A 294 -12.55 4.38 18.54
N TYR A 295 -11.94 3.36 17.94
CA TYR A 295 -12.34 1.97 18.19
C TYR A 295 -11.86 1.54 19.57
N LYS A 296 -12.65 1.88 20.59
CA LYS A 296 -12.37 1.47 21.96
C LYS A 296 -12.73 0.00 22.16
N MET A 297 -11.76 -0.72 22.68
CA MET A 297 -11.89 -2.13 23.02
C MET A 297 -11.54 -2.28 24.50
N ASP A 298 -12.42 -2.92 25.26
CA ASP A 298 -12.10 -3.29 26.63
C ASP A 298 -11.07 -4.42 26.66
N GLU A 299 -10.39 -4.58 27.76
CA GLU A 299 -9.33 -5.56 27.94
C GLU A 299 -9.84 -7.00 27.86
N GLU A 300 -11.10 -7.25 28.24
CA GLU A 300 -11.73 -8.55 28.13
C GLU A 300 -11.95 -8.93 26.66
N ARG A 301 -12.50 -8.01 25.86
CA ARG A 301 -12.70 -8.20 24.43
C ARG A 301 -11.38 -8.39 23.69
N ARG A 302 -10.37 -7.62 24.07
CA ARG A 302 -9.00 -7.75 23.53
C ARG A 302 -8.43 -9.14 23.79
N ARG A 303 -8.48 -9.63 25.01
CA ARG A 303 -8.02 -10.99 25.36
C ARG A 303 -8.79 -12.07 24.60
N THR A 304 -10.10 -11.90 24.47
CA THR A 304 -10.95 -12.83 23.72
C THR A 304 -10.51 -12.90 22.26
N LEU A 305 -10.31 -11.76 21.59
CA LEU A 305 -9.89 -11.73 20.19
C LEU A 305 -8.49 -12.31 19.98
N LEU A 306 -7.56 -12.05 20.91
CA LEU A 306 -6.22 -12.67 20.85
C LEU A 306 -6.30 -14.20 20.98
N SER A 307 -7.09 -14.70 21.95
CA SER A 307 -7.31 -16.13 22.11
C SER A 307 -7.98 -16.76 20.89
N GLN A 308 -9.02 -16.12 20.34
CA GLN A 308 -9.68 -16.56 19.12
C GLN A 308 -8.72 -16.59 17.92
N HIS A 309 -7.85 -15.59 17.78
CA HIS A 309 -6.84 -15.58 16.73
C HIS A 309 -5.80 -16.66 16.90
N GLU A 310 -5.32 -16.92 18.10
CA GLU A 310 -4.41 -18.03 18.36
C GLU A 310 -5.03 -19.39 18.00
N GLU A 311 -6.30 -19.62 18.41
CA GLU A 311 -7.01 -20.83 18.07
C GLU A 311 -7.24 -20.96 16.57
N TYR A 312 -7.63 -19.88 15.90
CA TYR A 312 -7.74 -19.82 14.44
C TYR A 312 -6.43 -20.24 13.75
N ARG A 313 -5.28 -19.75 14.24
CA ARG A 313 -3.95 -20.11 13.70
C ARG A 313 -3.56 -21.56 14.00
N LYS A 314 -3.97 -22.11 15.13
CA LYS A 314 -3.78 -23.53 15.46
C LYS A 314 -4.60 -24.43 14.53
N LEU A 315 -5.88 -24.09 14.32
CA LEU A 315 -6.76 -24.81 13.40
C LEU A 315 -6.25 -24.73 11.96
N GLU A 316 -5.80 -23.54 11.51
CA GLU A 316 -5.22 -23.36 10.18
C GLU A 316 -4.02 -24.29 9.92
N ARG A 317 -3.19 -24.55 10.93
CA ARG A 317 -2.06 -25.47 10.82
C ARG A 317 -2.49 -26.95 10.85
N ARG A 318 -3.48 -27.28 11.70
CA ARG A 318 -3.98 -28.63 11.88
C ARG A 318 -4.74 -29.16 10.67
N LEU A 319 -5.60 -28.33 10.07
CA LEU A 319 -6.45 -28.70 8.94
C LEU A 319 -5.72 -29.09 7.65
N GLY A 320 -4.47 -28.65 7.48
CA GLY A 320 -3.75 -28.88 6.24
C GLY A 320 -4.35 -28.17 4.99
N PRO A 321 -3.68 -28.28 3.84
CA PRO A 321 -4.10 -27.55 2.63
C PRO A 321 -5.44 -28.02 2.07
N THR A 322 -5.66 -29.34 2.02
CA THR A 322 -6.87 -29.95 1.37
C THR A 322 -8.14 -29.54 2.09
N ALA A 323 -8.20 -29.70 3.42
CA ALA A 323 -9.37 -29.31 4.21
C ALA A 323 -9.67 -27.80 4.08
N ARG A 324 -8.63 -26.95 4.09
CA ARG A 324 -8.79 -25.51 3.89
C ARG A 324 -9.29 -25.16 2.49
N MET A 325 -8.85 -25.87 1.45
CA MET A 325 -9.34 -25.67 0.08
C MET A 325 -10.83 -26.00 -0.05
N THR A 326 -11.32 -26.99 0.69
CA THR A 326 -12.73 -27.34 0.71
C THR A 326 -13.62 -26.20 1.23
N VAL A 327 -13.18 -25.45 2.23
CA VAL A 327 -13.96 -24.30 2.77
C VAL A 327 -13.64 -22.96 2.09
N ALA A 328 -12.63 -22.89 1.26
CA ALA A 328 -12.27 -21.67 0.54
C ALA A 328 -13.42 -21.03 -0.26
N PRO A 329 -14.33 -21.79 -0.93
CA PRO A 329 -15.49 -21.22 -1.60
C PRO A 329 -16.48 -20.53 -0.65
N LEU A 330 -16.58 -21.01 0.59
CA LEU A 330 -17.46 -20.44 1.63
C LEU A 330 -16.89 -19.13 2.17
N LEU A 331 -15.60 -19.12 2.41
CA LEU A 331 -14.91 -18.00 3.08
C LEU A 331 -14.57 -16.87 2.10
N LYS A 332 -14.57 -17.14 0.78
CA LYS A 332 -14.26 -16.15 -0.28
C LYS A 332 -13.12 -15.21 0.13
N PHE A 333 -11.95 -15.79 0.48
CA PHE A 333 -10.79 -15.03 0.94
C PHE A 333 -10.43 -13.89 -0.03
N TYR A 334 -10.81 -12.68 0.34
CA TYR A 334 -10.34 -11.48 -0.34
C TYR A 334 -8.98 -11.07 0.24
N PRO A 335 -8.06 -10.51 -0.55
CA PRO A 335 -6.81 -9.95 -0.01
C PRO A 335 -7.05 -8.91 1.10
N ALA A 336 -8.17 -8.16 1.02
CA ALA A 336 -8.59 -7.21 2.03
C ALA A 336 -8.94 -7.87 3.38
N ASP A 337 -9.55 -9.06 3.38
CA ASP A 337 -9.90 -9.79 4.60
C ASP A 337 -8.64 -10.18 5.37
N ARG A 338 -7.64 -10.69 4.67
CA ARG A 338 -6.37 -11.07 5.28
C ARG A 338 -5.66 -9.87 5.91
N LYS A 339 -5.59 -8.75 5.16
CA LYS A 339 -4.97 -7.54 5.68
C LYS A 339 -5.75 -6.99 6.88
N ALA A 340 -7.07 -6.95 6.82
CA ALA A 340 -7.91 -6.49 7.91
C ALA A 340 -7.71 -7.32 9.19
N LEU A 341 -7.56 -8.66 9.07
CA LEU A 341 -7.23 -9.54 10.19
C LEU A 341 -5.81 -9.28 10.73
N GLU A 342 -4.81 -9.10 9.86
CA GLU A 342 -3.44 -8.78 10.28
C GLU A 342 -3.40 -7.42 11.00
N ASP A 343 -4.11 -6.41 10.49
CA ASP A 343 -4.19 -5.08 11.08
C ASP A 343 -4.97 -5.08 12.41
N LEU A 344 -6.05 -5.86 12.51
CA LEU A 344 -6.77 -6.06 13.77
C LEU A 344 -5.81 -6.60 14.84
N VAL A 345 -5.11 -7.69 14.54
CA VAL A 345 -4.18 -8.34 15.49
C VAL A 345 -3.02 -7.44 15.86
N SER A 346 -2.49 -6.66 14.91
CA SER A 346 -1.41 -5.71 15.19
C SER A 346 -1.83 -4.53 16.07
N SER A 347 -3.13 -4.26 16.15
CA SER A 347 -3.73 -3.21 17.00
C SER A 347 -4.15 -3.71 18.38
N LEU A 348 -4.15 -5.02 18.60
CA LEU A 348 -4.40 -5.67 19.89
C LEU A 348 -3.15 -5.76 20.75
#